data_7f51bb2483ebe88e2d342d53df33cb56
#
_entry.id   7f51bb2483ebe88e2d342d53df33cb56
#
_cell.length_a   1.000
_cell.length_b   1.000
_cell.length_c   1.000
_cell.angle_alpha   90.00
_cell.angle_beta   90.00
_cell.angle_gamma   90.00
#
_symmetry.space_group_name_H-M   'P 1'
#
loop_
_entity.id
_entity.type
_entity.pdbx_description
1 polymer ?
#
loop_
_entity_poly.entity_id
_entity_poly.type
_entity_poly.pdbx_seq_one_letter_code
_entity_poly.pdbx_strand_id
1 'polypeptide(L)'
;MKKQIITLMCATALLSSCHIYKSYDRPEDITTAGLYRDTVAGGDTLVADTANFGNLPWREVFTDPKLQALIEQALTSSPDIRIAALKVKEAQAPLLASKLAFIPALTLSPQGTVSSWDKGKATQTYSLPVTASWQIDLFGQLLNLKRQAQATLEQTKAYEQNTRVQLIANTANLYYTLLMLDRQLEITEGTAEILKKNTETMEAMKESGIYNTTEAAVEQSRAAYAQVQASLPDIRTNIREIENSLCLLLGEPAHAIERGILEEQQLPSDFSAGIPLQLLSNRPDVKAAEQALASAYYNTNVARSNFYPRITLSGSAGWTNSAGAAIVNPAKLLASAVASLTQPIFQNGANIAKLKIAKAQQEEAQIQFQTTLLNAGNEVSNALGQYQACSQKVEARNMEVNSAKNAADYTKELFNLGTSTYLEVLSAQQSYLSAQLSEVSDTFSRMQAVISLYQALGGGREQ
;
A
#
# COMPACT_ATOMS: atom_id res chain seq x y z
N MET A 1 11.13 55.59 31.97
CA MET A 1 12.23 54.64 31.81
C MET A 1 11.94 53.27 32.41
N LYS A 2 11.60 53.05 33.70
CA LYS A 2 11.31 51.68 34.24
C LYS A 2 10.14 50.97 33.53
N LYS A 3 9.04 51.64 33.17
CA LYS A 3 7.94 51.04 32.44
C LYS A 3 8.31 50.61 31.02
N GLN A 4 9.13 51.38 30.34
CA GLN A 4 9.61 51.07 28.96
C GLN A 4 10.59 49.89 28.95
N ILE A 5 11.44 49.78 29.98
CA ILE A 5 12.36 48.64 30.15
C ILE A 5 11.60 47.34 30.44
N ILE A 6 10.54 47.41 31.28
CA ILE A 6 9.67 46.24 31.55
C ILE A 6 8.93 45.83 30.28
N THR A 7 8.40 46.78 29.49
CA THR A 7 7.71 46.49 28.23
C THR A 7 8.68 45.91 27.20
N LEU A 8 9.89 46.39 27.10
CA LEU A 8 10.94 45.87 26.22
C LEU A 8 11.40 44.46 26.65
N MET A 9 11.53 44.23 27.97
CA MET A 9 11.92 42.95 28.54
C MET A 9 10.79 41.90 28.36
N CYS A 10 9.54 42.29 28.49
CA CYS A 10 8.39 41.42 28.12
C CYS A 10 8.33 41.14 26.62
N ALA A 11 8.62 42.15 25.77
CA ALA A 11 8.63 41.96 24.31
C ALA A 11 9.77 41.03 23.85
N THR A 12 10.98 41.14 24.47
CA THR A 12 12.09 40.23 24.15
C THR A 12 11.87 38.82 24.69
N ALA A 13 11.23 38.65 25.86
CA ALA A 13 10.84 37.35 26.37
C ALA A 13 9.76 36.66 25.48
N LEU A 14 8.88 37.45 24.87
CA LEU A 14 7.87 36.94 23.90
C LEU A 14 8.51 36.49 22.57
N LEU A 15 9.63 37.09 22.14
CA LEU A 15 10.32 36.73 20.91
C LEU A 15 11.23 35.51 21.06
N SER A 16 11.69 35.17 22.25
CA SER A 16 12.49 33.95 22.51
C SER A 16 11.68 32.68 22.70
N SER A 17 10.36 32.78 22.79
CA SER A 17 9.43 31.66 23.06
C SER A 17 9.18 30.74 21.86
N CYS A 18 9.64 31.06 20.63
CA CYS A 18 9.25 30.32 19.42
C CYS A 18 9.90 28.93 19.25
N HIS A 19 10.79 28.47 20.18
CA HIS A 19 11.52 27.21 20.00
C HIS A 19 11.56 26.33 21.26
N ILE A 20 10.46 26.23 22.00
CA ILE A 20 10.36 25.34 23.17
C ILE A 20 10.48 23.87 22.77
N TYR A 21 9.98 23.50 21.58
CA TYR A 21 10.05 22.15 21.03
C TYR A 21 10.88 22.15 19.74
N LYS A 22 11.80 21.18 19.64
CA LYS A 22 12.54 20.90 18.40
C LYS A 22 11.58 20.39 17.32
N SER A 23 11.95 20.55 16.06
CA SER A 23 11.36 19.81 14.97
C SER A 23 11.65 18.32 15.14
N TYR A 24 10.85 17.47 14.51
CA TYR A 24 11.13 16.05 14.44
C TYR A 24 12.41 15.84 13.63
N ASP A 25 13.31 15.04 14.18
CA ASP A 25 14.47 14.46 13.50
C ASP A 25 14.41 12.95 13.65
N ARG A 26 14.84 12.22 12.61
CA ARG A 26 14.87 10.76 12.65
C ARG A 26 15.78 10.28 13.78
N PRO A 27 15.36 9.33 14.64
CA PRO A 27 16.21 8.77 15.68
C PRO A 27 17.49 8.16 15.11
N GLU A 28 18.66 8.47 15.70
CA GLU A 28 19.97 8.01 15.24
C GLU A 28 20.22 6.51 15.51
N ASP A 29 19.48 5.91 16.44
CA ASP A 29 19.53 4.50 16.82
C ASP A 29 18.86 3.58 15.80
N ILE A 30 18.14 4.14 14.81
CA ILE A 30 17.53 3.38 13.73
C ILE A 30 18.56 3.20 12.61
N THR A 31 19.28 2.09 12.66
CA THR A 31 20.30 1.76 11.65
C THR A 31 19.72 0.88 10.55
N THR A 32 20.20 1.10 9.33
CA THR A 32 19.91 0.28 8.16
C THR A 32 21.03 -0.71 7.88
N ALA A 33 22.06 -0.77 8.74
CA ALA A 33 23.20 -1.67 8.57
C ALA A 33 22.79 -3.14 8.83
N GLY A 34 23.13 -4.01 7.88
CA GLY A 34 22.87 -5.46 8.03
C GLY A 34 21.44 -5.89 7.75
N LEU A 35 20.60 -5.05 7.12
CA LEU A 35 19.21 -5.37 6.77
C LEU A 35 19.11 -6.50 5.72
N TYR A 36 20.13 -6.71 4.90
CA TYR A 36 20.16 -7.76 3.88
C TYR A 36 21.03 -8.94 4.32
N ARG A 37 20.52 -10.15 4.12
CA ARG A 37 21.24 -11.40 4.44
C ARG A 37 22.41 -11.63 3.48
N ASP A 38 22.20 -11.37 2.20
CA ASP A 38 23.16 -11.61 1.14
C ASP A 38 23.64 -10.27 0.56
N THR A 39 24.62 -9.64 1.24
CA THR A 39 25.40 -8.59 0.59
C THR A 39 26.14 -9.24 -0.56
N VAL A 40 25.76 -8.90 -1.81
CA VAL A 40 26.55 -9.27 -2.98
C VAL A 40 27.98 -8.87 -2.68
N ALA A 41 28.89 -9.83 -2.71
CA ALA A 41 30.30 -9.67 -2.38
C ALA A 41 30.97 -8.65 -3.32
N GLY A 42 31.00 -7.42 -2.90
CA GLY A 42 31.51 -6.28 -3.63
C GLY A 42 31.28 -5.05 -2.80
N GLY A 43 32.04 -4.95 -1.70
CA GLY A 43 32.29 -3.80 -0.86
C GLY A 43 31.32 -2.64 -0.90
N ASP A 44 31.19 -1.99 0.23
CA ASP A 44 30.57 -0.67 0.52
C ASP A 44 30.91 0.44 -0.52
N THR A 45 30.80 0.17 -1.79
CA THR A 45 30.90 1.18 -2.84
C THR A 45 29.51 1.80 -2.99
N LEU A 46 29.38 2.97 -2.37
CA LEU A 46 28.39 4.00 -2.70
C LEU A 46 28.48 4.30 -4.21
N VAL A 47 27.92 3.45 -5.04
CA VAL A 47 27.65 3.83 -6.43
C VAL A 47 26.48 4.80 -6.33
N ALA A 48 26.76 6.07 -6.52
CA ALA A 48 25.75 7.11 -6.72
C ALA A 48 25.00 6.74 -7.99
N ASP A 49 23.76 6.21 -7.84
CA ASP A 49 23.21 5.43 -8.90
C ASP A 49 21.83 5.88 -9.34
N THR A 50 21.83 6.34 -10.58
CA THR A 50 20.66 6.58 -11.41
C THR A 50 20.17 5.29 -12.12
N ALA A 51 20.93 4.19 -12.08
CA ALA A 51 20.64 2.94 -12.79
C ALA A 51 20.04 1.84 -11.89
N ASN A 52 19.30 2.22 -10.84
CA ASN A 52 18.70 1.26 -9.93
C ASN A 52 17.37 0.76 -10.46
N PHE A 53 17.16 -0.57 -10.45
CA PHE A 53 15.94 -1.23 -10.90
C PHE A 53 14.65 -0.65 -10.28
N GLY A 54 14.65 -0.31 -8.99
CA GLY A 54 13.51 0.33 -8.33
C GLY A 54 13.25 1.79 -8.76
N ASN A 55 14.17 2.42 -9.51
CA ASN A 55 13.99 3.76 -10.06
C ASN A 55 13.50 3.74 -11.52
N LEU A 56 13.49 2.56 -12.17
CA LEU A 56 12.98 2.46 -13.54
C LEU A 56 11.48 2.77 -13.57
N PRO A 57 11.01 3.52 -14.54
CA PRO A 57 9.59 3.67 -14.82
C PRO A 57 8.95 2.29 -15.06
N TRP A 58 7.76 2.05 -14.53
CA TRP A 58 7.09 0.77 -14.70
C TRP A 58 6.87 0.37 -16.17
N ARG A 59 6.81 1.36 -17.09
CA ARG A 59 6.71 1.11 -18.55
C ARG A 59 7.97 0.51 -19.15
N GLU A 60 9.13 0.74 -18.54
CA GLU A 60 10.39 0.13 -18.98
C GLU A 60 10.57 -1.29 -18.41
N VAL A 61 9.93 -1.55 -17.25
CA VAL A 61 9.93 -2.88 -16.62
C VAL A 61 8.92 -3.81 -17.30
N PHE A 62 7.70 -3.33 -17.54
CA PHE A 62 6.61 -4.08 -18.17
C PHE A 62 6.42 -3.62 -19.61
N THR A 63 7.00 -4.35 -20.55
CA THR A 63 7.08 -3.95 -21.97
C THR A 63 5.88 -4.36 -22.82
N ASP A 64 5.02 -5.27 -22.32
CA ASP A 64 3.80 -5.70 -23.02
C ASP A 64 2.78 -4.55 -23.12
N PRO A 65 2.40 -4.11 -24.34
CA PRO A 65 1.46 -2.99 -24.52
C PRO A 65 0.08 -3.26 -23.90
N LYS A 66 -0.38 -4.51 -23.87
CA LYS A 66 -1.67 -4.89 -23.26
C LYS A 66 -1.62 -4.77 -21.75
N LEU A 67 -0.52 -5.22 -21.13
CA LEU A 67 -0.29 -5.04 -19.71
C LEU A 67 -0.17 -3.54 -19.36
N GLN A 68 0.55 -2.77 -20.17
CA GLN A 68 0.68 -1.32 -19.95
C GLN A 68 -0.68 -0.62 -19.97
N ALA A 69 -1.56 -0.98 -20.90
CA ALA A 69 -2.91 -0.42 -20.97
C ALA A 69 -3.73 -0.77 -19.72
N LEU A 70 -3.65 -2.01 -19.23
CA LEU A 70 -4.33 -2.44 -18.01
C LEU A 70 -3.79 -1.72 -16.76
N ILE A 71 -2.47 -1.56 -16.64
CA ILE A 71 -1.87 -0.80 -15.53
C ILE A 71 -2.32 0.67 -15.57
N GLU A 72 -2.32 1.30 -16.75
CA GLU A 72 -2.77 2.69 -16.90
C GLU A 72 -4.25 2.86 -16.53
N GLN A 73 -5.08 1.93 -16.96
CA GLN A 73 -6.50 1.86 -16.58
C GLN A 73 -6.68 1.65 -15.08
N ALA A 74 -5.92 0.72 -14.47
CA ALA A 74 -5.93 0.49 -13.03
C ALA A 74 -5.58 1.76 -12.24
N LEU A 75 -4.53 2.47 -12.66
CA LEU A 75 -4.07 3.71 -12.02
C LEU A 75 -5.07 4.87 -12.13
N THR A 76 -5.99 4.85 -13.12
CA THR A 76 -7.00 5.90 -13.32
C THR A 76 -8.37 5.54 -12.76
N SER A 77 -8.77 4.28 -12.86
CA SER A 77 -10.16 3.85 -12.65
C SER A 77 -10.36 3.02 -11.38
N SER A 78 -9.32 2.38 -10.85
CA SER A 78 -9.42 1.50 -9.68
C SER A 78 -10.09 2.19 -8.49
N PRO A 79 -11.04 1.50 -7.82
CA PRO A 79 -11.64 2.00 -6.59
C PRO A 79 -10.59 2.31 -5.51
N ASP A 80 -9.53 1.52 -5.39
CA ASP A 80 -8.50 1.66 -4.36
C ASP A 80 -7.72 2.96 -4.49
N ILE A 81 -7.27 3.32 -5.70
CA ILE A 81 -6.55 4.59 -5.92
C ILE A 81 -7.46 5.79 -5.72
N ARG A 82 -8.74 5.69 -6.13
CA ARG A 82 -9.74 6.75 -5.91
C ARG A 82 -10.04 6.96 -4.43
N ILE A 83 -10.14 5.88 -3.65
CA ILE A 83 -10.32 5.96 -2.19
C ILE A 83 -9.07 6.56 -1.55
N ALA A 84 -7.86 6.14 -1.96
CA ALA A 84 -6.60 6.71 -1.46
C ALA A 84 -6.51 8.22 -1.71
N ALA A 85 -6.86 8.69 -2.91
CA ALA A 85 -6.90 10.11 -3.24
C ALA A 85 -7.93 10.89 -2.41
N LEU A 86 -9.08 10.29 -2.09
CA LEU A 86 -10.08 10.90 -1.19
C LEU A 86 -9.55 11.00 0.24
N LYS A 87 -8.82 9.99 0.75
CA LYS A 87 -8.18 10.05 2.07
C LYS A 87 -7.14 11.17 2.17
N VAL A 88 -6.42 11.46 1.09
CA VAL A 88 -5.51 12.64 1.04
C VAL A 88 -6.31 13.93 1.17
N LYS A 89 -7.45 14.07 0.49
CA LYS A 89 -8.33 15.24 0.65
C LYS A 89 -8.90 15.34 2.06
N GLU A 90 -9.29 14.22 2.68
CA GLU A 90 -9.71 14.18 4.08
C GLU A 90 -8.59 14.66 5.02
N ALA A 91 -7.34 14.24 4.82
CA ALA A 91 -6.20 14.66 5.63
C ALA A 91 -5.82 16.14 5.44
N GLN A 92 -6.16 16.75 4.30
CA GLN A 92 -5.95 18.19 4.07
C GLN A 92 -6.85 19.08 4.94
N ALA A 93 -8.05 18.62 5.29
CA ALA A 93 -9.02 19.40 6.06
C ALA A 93 -8.56 19.71 7.50
N PRO A 94 -8.04 18.75 8.31
CA PRO A 94 -7.44 19.03 9.63
C PRO A 94 -6.22 19.95 9.53
N LEU A 95 -5.41 19.83 8.48
CA LEU A 95 -4.29 20.74 8.26
C LEU A 95 -4.77 22.17 8.02
N LEU A 96 -5.81 22.36 7.18
CA LEU A 96 -6.40 23.68 6.97
C LEU A 96 -6.97 24.23 8.29
N ALA A 97 -7.71 23.43 9.05
CA ALA A 97 -8.23 23.83 10.36
C ALA A 97 -7.12 24.25 11.33
N SER A 98 -6.02 23.49 11.37
CA SER A 98 -4.86 23.80 12.23
C SER A 98 -4.11 25.07 11.80
N LYS A 99 -4.09 25.39 10.49
CA LYS A 99 -3.57 26.66 9.97
C LYS A 99 -4.47 27.83 10.35
N LEU A 100 -5.79 27.66 10.22
CA LEU A 100 -6.77 28.68 10.58
C LEU A 100 -6.89 28.92 12.09
N ALA A 101 -6.46 27.96 12.93
CA ALA A 101 -6.43 28.14 14.39
C ALA A 101 -5.48 29.26 14.86
N PHE A 102 -4.59 29.75 14.00
CA PHE A 102 -3.73 30.91 14.30
C PHE A 102 -4.40 32.27 14.10
N ILE A 103 -5.60 32.31 13.55
CA ILE A 103 -6.40 33.55 13.40
C ILE A 103 -7.61 33.52 14.32
N PRO A 104 -8.16 34.68 14.72
CA PRO A 104 -9.32 34.74 15.58
C PRO A 104 -10.55 34.04 14.97
N ALA A 105 -11.23 33.23 15.79
CA ALA A 105 -12.54 32.70 15.47
C ALA A 105 -13.63 33.77 15.71
N LEU A 106 -14.56 33.93 14.79
CA LEU A 106 -15.70 34.85 14.92
C LEU A 106 -16.99 34.04 15.04
N THR A 107 -17.79 34.39 16.04
CA THR A 107 -19.07 33.74 16.31
C THR A 107 -20.17 34.78 16.52
N LEU A 108 -21.30 34.63 15.84
CA LEU A 108 -22.51 35.39 16.11
C LEU A 108 -23.44 34.51 16.97
N SER A 109 -23.81 35.00 18.16
CA SER A 109 -24.59 34.23 19.13
C SER A 109 -25.81 35.00 19.60
N PRO A 110 -26.89 35.07 18.80
CA PRO A 110 -28.13 35.70 19.23
C PRO A 110 -28.70 34.99 20.47
N GLN A 111 -29.08 35.77 21.48
CA GLN A 111 -29.69 35.26 22.69
C GLN A 111 -30.93 36.05 23.08
N GLY A 112 -32.01 35.38 23.43
CA GLY A 112 -33.20 35.95 24.02
C GLY A 112 -33.56 35.20 25.29
N THR A 113 -33.78 35.92 26.38
CA THR A 113 -34.21 35.35 27.67
C THR A 113 -35.49 36.00 28.13
N VAL A 114 -36.44 35.20 28.54
CA VAL A 114 -37.66 35.63 29.22
C VAL A 114 -37.58 35.07 30.64
N SER A 115 -37.58 35.97 31.61
CA SER A 115 -37.56 35.58 33.04
C SER A 115 -38.66 36.24 33.81
N SER A 116 -39.32 35.51 34.70
CA SER A 116 -40.32 36.01 35.62
C SER A 116 -39.96 35.49 37.04
N TRP A 117 -40.00 36.39 37.99
CA TRP A 117 -39.76 36.06 39.41
C TRP A 117 -41.05 36.27 40.17
N ASP A 118 -41.42 35.29 40.98
CA ASP A 118 -42.58 35.32 41.92
C ASP A 118 -43.89 35.85 41.28
N LYS A 119 -44.25 35.29 40.10
CA LYS A 119 -45.44 35.68 39.31
C LYS A 119 -45.47 37.14 38.91
N GLY A 120 -44.34 37.87 39.00
CA GLY A 120 -44.20 39.23 38.52
C GLY A 120 -44.21 39.30 37.00
N LYS A 121 -44.22 40.57 36.49
CA LYS A 121 -44.14 40.78 35.03
C LYS A 121 -42.87 40.18 34.43
N ALA A 122 -43.01 39.39 33.37
CA ALA A 122 -41.89 38.80 32.65
C ALA A 122 -40.96 39.88 32.13
N THR A 123 -39.66 39.73 32.41
CA THR A 123 -38.62 40.58 31.83
C THR A 123 -38.05 39.88 30.59
N GLN A 124 -38.03 40.61 29.51
CA GLN A 124 -37.45 40.13 28.24
C GLN A 124 -36.10 40.80 27.99
N THR A 125 -35.06 39.99 27.81
CA THR A 125 -33.77 40.49 27.43
C THR A 125 -33.35 39.84 26.10
N TYR A 126 -32.72 40.60 25.25
CA TYR A 126 -32.08 40.10 24.03
C TYR A 126 -30.66 40.62 23.92
N SER A 127 -29.82 39.85 23.28
CA SER A 127 -28.45 40.24 22.91
C SER A 127 -28.07 39.65 21.56
N LEU A 128 -27.37 40.44 20.76
CA LEU A 128 -26.86 40.04 19.46
C LEU A 128 -25.34 40.32 19.41
N PRO A 129 -24.53 39.58 20.15
CA PRO A 129 -23.09 39.76 20.15
C PRO A 129 -22.40 39.03 18.99
N VAL A 130 -21.44 39.71 18.37
CA VAL A 130 -20.38 39.09 17.62
C VAL A 130 -19.21 38.92 18.57
N THR A 131 -18.74 37.72 18.78
CA THR A 131 -17.58 37.41 19.63
C THR A 131 -16.41 37.01 18.78
N ALA A 132 -15.23 37.57 19.06
CA ALA A 132 -13.94 37.16 18.53
C ALA A 132 -13.19 36.42 19.63
N SER A 133 -12.62 35.26 19.33
CA SER A 133 -11.75 34.52 20.27
C SER A 133 -10.48 34.10 19.58
N TRP A 134 -9.34 34.39 20.16
CA TRP A 134 -8.03 34.07 19.62
C TRP A 134 -7.11 33.52 20.70
N GLN A 135 -6.58 32.30 20.46
CA GLN A 135 -5.55 31.71 21.31
C GLN A 135 -4.16 32.10 20.81
N ILE A 136 -3.37 32.73 21.67
CA ILE A 136 -1.97 33.05 21.36
C ILE A 136 -1.11 31.82 21.68
N ASP A 137 -0.35 31.36 20.69
CA ASP A 137 0.50 30.15 20.81
C ASP A 137 1.89 30.47 21.38
N LEU A 138 1.96 30.80 22.67
CA LEU A 138 3.24 31.09 23.33
C LEU A 138 4.09 29.83 23.58
N PHE A 139 3.45 28.71 23.80
CA PHE A 139 4.08 27.45 24.20
C PHE A 139 4.01 26.38 23.10
N GLY A 140 3.78 26.78 21.87
CA GLY A 140 3.89 25.92 20.69
C GLY A 140 2.82 24.83 20.59
N GLN A 141 1.67 24.97 21.26
CA GLN A 141 0.58 23.99 21.16
C GLN A 141 -0.02 23.96 19.76
N LEU A 142 -0.41 25.12 19.23
CA LEU A 142 -1.00 25.23 17.89
C LEU A 142 0.03 24.89 16.82
N LEU A 143 1.29 25.27 17.01
CA LEU A 143 2.38 24.92 16.11
C LEU A 143 2.57 23.40 16.03
N ASN A 144 2.57 22.68 17.17
CA ASN A 144 2.71 21.23 17.16
C ASN A 144 1.46 20.53 16.62
N LEU A 145 0.25 21.04 16.84
CA LEU A 145 -0.98 20.55 16.18
C LEU A 145 -0.90 20.69 14.66
N LYS A 146 -0.42 21.84 14.16
CA LYS A 146 -0.21 22.05 12.72
C LYS A 146 0.84 21.09 12.16
N ARG A 147 1.98 20.90 12.87
CA ARG A 147 3.03 19.95 12.47
C ARG A 147 2.54 18.51 12.48
N GLN A 148 1.74 18.14 13.49
CA GLN A 148 1.09 16.85 13.56
C GLN A 148 0.17 16.61 12.35
N ALA A 149 -0.72 17.56 12.04
CA ALA A 149 -1.62 17.47 10.90
C ALA A 149 -0.84 17.42 9.56
N GLN A 150 0.28 18.14 9.45
CA GLN A 150 1.16 18.07 8.29
C GLN A 150 1.79 16.68 8.16
N ALA A 151 2.33 16.10 9.24
CA ALA A 151 2.89 14.75 9.23
C ALA A 151 1.84 13.70 8.87
N THR A 152 0.61 13.82 9.38
CA THR A 152 -0.52 12.95 9.01
C THR A 152 -0.88 13.07 7.52
N LEU A 153 -0.84 14.28 6.95
CA LEU A 153 -1.05 14.47 5.51
C LEU A 153 0.05 13.80 4.68
N GLU A 154 1.33 13.98 5.05
CA GLU A 154 2.44 13.34 4.35
C GLU A 154 2.41 11.81 4.50
N GLN A 155 2.00 11.28 5.66
CA GLN A 155 1.72 9.86 5.86
C GLN A 155 0.65 9.36 4.89
N THR A 156 -0.46 10.09 4.77
CA THR A 156 -1.58 9.70 3.88
C THR A 156 -1.18 9.73 2.41
N LYS A 157 -0.38 10.73 1.99
CA LYS A 157 0.21 10.76 0.64
C LYS A 157 1.13 9.58 0.38
N ALA A 158 1.93 9.20 1.37
CA ALA A 158 2.78 8.02 1.26
C ALA A 158 1.94 6.73 1.13
N TYR A 159 0.81 6.63 1.82
CA TYR A 159 -0.14 5.52 1.62
C TYR A 159 -0.77 5.52 0.22
N GLU A 160 -1.11 6.69 -0.35
CA GLU A 160 -1.59 6.79 -1.73
C GLU A 160 -0.54 6.27 -2.71
N GLN A 161 0.73 6.67 -2.55
CA GLN A 161 1.85 6.16 -3.36
C GLN A 161 2.05 4.65 -3.17
N ASN A 162 1.92 4.13 -1.96
CA ASN A 162 1.99 2.70 -1.70
C ASN A 162 0.86 1.93 -2.40
N THR A 163 -0.36 2.47 -2.38
CA THR A 163 -1.50 1.90 -3.11
C THR A 163 -1.20 1.84 -4.61
N ARG A 164 -0.58 2.88 -5.17
CA ARG A 164 -0.15 2.91 -6.57
C ARG A 164 0.85 1.81 -6.91
N VAL A 165 1.89 1.65 -6.08
CA VAL A 165 2.91 0.60 -6.25
C VAL A 165 2.28 -0.78 -6.18
N GLN A 166 1.41 -1.02 -5.19
CA GLN A 166 0.69 -2.29 -5.04
C GLN A 166 -0.23 -2.57 -6.22
N LEU A 167 -0.92 -1.55 -6.73
CA LEU A 167 -1.83 -1.69 -7.85
C LEU A 167 -1.09 -2.11 -9.13
N ILE A 168 0.08 -1.52 -9.42
CA ILE A 168 0.94 -1.90 -10.54
C ILE A 168 1.38 -3.35 -10.39
N ALA A 169 1.91 -3.73 -9.23
CA ALA A 169 2.39 -5.10 -8.98
C ALA A 169 1.26 -6.14 -9.03
N ASN A 170 0.09 -5.84 -8.46
CA ASN A 170 -1.07 -6.75 -8.48
C ASN A 170 -1.62 -6.92 -9.90
N THR A 171 -1.72 -5.83 -10.68
CA THR A 171 -2.15 -5.91 -12.09
C THR A 171 -1.21 -6.78 -12.89
N ALA A 172 0.11 -6.59 -12.74
CA ALA A 172 1.11 -7.39 -13.42
C ALA A 172 1.06 -8.86 -13.00
N ASN A 173 0.93 -9.15 -11.69
CA ASN A 173 0.81 -10.52 -11.18
C ASN A 173 -0.42 -11.24 -11.73
N LEU A 174 -1.60 -10.59 -11.72
CA LEU A 174 -2.83 -11.18 -12.27
C LEU A 174 -2.71 -11.41 -13.78
N TYR A 175 -2.12 -10.46 -14.51
CA TYR A 175 -1.90 -10.58 -15.94
C TYR A 175 -0.99 -11.77 -16.28
N TYR A 176 0.18 -11.88 -15.64
CA TYR A 176 1.09 -13.01 -15.87
C TYR A 176 0.51 -14.35 -15.39
N THR A 177 -0.36 -14.33 -14.37
CA THR A 177 -1.13 -15.53 -13.98
C THR A 177 -2.06 -15.99 -15.11
N LEU A 178 -2.71 -15.05 -15.80
CA LEU A 178 -3.54 -15.40 -16.98
C LEU A 178 -2.70 -16.01 -18.09
N LEU A 179 -1.55 -15.42 -18.41
CA LEU A 179 -0.65 -15.97 -19.44
C LEU A 179 -0.16 -17.38 -19.09
N MET A 180 0.18 -17.60 -17.81
CA MET A 180 0.56 -18.92 -17.31
C MET A 180 -0.59 -19.94 -17.49
N LEU A 181 -1.81 -19.57 -17.10
CA LEU A 181 -2.98 -20.45 -17.19
C LEU A 181 -3.36 -20.75 -18.65
N ASP A 182 -3.27 -19.76 -19.54
CA ASP A 182 -3.48 -19.97 -20.99
C ASP A 182 -2.48 -20.98 -21.54
N ARG A 183 -1.20 -20.86 -21.17
CA ARG A 183 -0.19 -21.82 -21.60
C ARG A 183 -0.40 -23.21 -21.03
N GLN A 184 -0.83 -23.32 -19.77
CA GLN A 184 -1.22 -24.60 -19.16
C GLN A 184 -2.42 -25.20 -19.88
N LEU A 185 -3.43 -24.40 -20.24
CA LEU A 185 -4.60 -24.83 -20.99
C LEU A 185 -4.18 -25.40 -22.35
N GLU A 186 -3.38 -24.69 -23.11
CA GLU A 186 -2.89 -25.09 -24.44
C GLU A 186 -2.14 -26.44 -24.38
N ILE A 187 -1.20 -26.59 -23.45
CA ILE A 187 -0.44 -27.84 -23.25
C ILE A 187 -1.38 -28.99 -22.87
N THR A 188 -2.34 -28.74 -21.99
CA THR A 188 -3.27 -29.75 -21.51
C THR A 188 -4.27 -30.17 -22.60
N GLU A 189 -4.77 -29.21 -23.41
CA GLU A 189 -5.63 -29.49 -24.58
C GLU A 189 -4.88 -30.32 -25.64
N GLY A 190 -3.63 -29.92 -25.94
CA GLY A 190 -2.79 -30.67 -26.87
C GLY A 190 -2.52 -32.10 -26.39
N THR A 191 -2.27 -32.28 -25.08
CA THR A 191 -2.08 -33.61 -24.49
C THR A 191 -3.38 -34.45 -24.52
N ALA A 192 -4.52 -33.83 -24.23
CA ALA A 192 -5.82 -34.50 -24.30
C ALA A 192 -6.12 -35.04 -25.74
N GLU A 193 -5.78 -34.23 -26.78
CA GLU A 193 -5.94 -34.65 -28.15
C GLU A 193 -5.02 -35.84 -28.51
N ILE A 194 -3.78 -35.83 -28.07
CA ILE A 194 -2.82 -36.93 -28.24
C ILE A 194 -3.37 -38.21 -27.56
N LEU A 195 -3.79 -38.11 -26.31
CA LEU A 195 -4.31 -39.24 -25.54
C LEU A 195 -5.61 -39.79 -26.13
N LYS A 196 -6.49 -38.92 -26.68
CA LYS A 196 -7.69 -39.35 -27.42
C LYS A 196 -7.33 -40.18 -28.63
N LYS A 197 -6.44 -39.69 -29.49
CA LYS A 197 -5.95 -40.44 -30.68
C LYS A 197 -5.28 -41.76 -30.31
N ASN A 198 -4.52 -41.78 -29.22
CA ASN A 198 -3.91 -43.00 -28.71
C ASN A 198 -4.97 -44.01 -28.24
N THR A 199 -6.02 -43.55 -27.54
CA THR A 199 -7.12 -44.40 -27.08
C THR A 199 -7.84 -45.02 -28.28
N GLU A 200 -8.23 -44.22 -29.29
CA GLU A 200 -8.86 -44.70 -30.55
C GLU A 200 -7.95 -45.72 -31.26
N THR A 201 -6.67 -45.48 -31.32
CA THR A 201 -5.68 -46.42 -31.91
C THR A 201 -5.65 -47.74 -31.13
N MET A 202 -5.59 -47.69 -29.78
CA MET A 202 -5.58 -48.89 -28.95
C MET A 202 -6.85 -49.72 -29.09
N GLU A 203 -8.03 -49.09 -29.20
CA GLU A 203 -9.29 -49.73 -29.46
C GLU A 203 -9.29 -50.47 -30.81
N ALA A 204 -8.84 -49.80 -31.88
CA ALA A 204 -8.76 -50.38 -33.22
C ALA A 204 -7.72 -51.53 -33.27
N MET A 205 -6.57 -51.41 -32.61
CA MET A 205 -5.56 -52.48 -32.53
C MET A 205 -6.11 -53.72 -31.82
N LYS A 206 -6.87 -53.52 -30.73
CA LYS A 206 -7.54 -54.61 -30.01
C LYS A 206 -8.58 -55.32 -30.90
N GLU A 207 -9.47 -54.56 -31.57
CA GLU A 207 -10.47 -55.10 -32.47
C GLU A 207 -9.87 -55.89 -33.62
N SER A 208 -8.74 -55.45 -34.12
CA SER A 208 -7.97 -56.08 -35.20
C SER A 208 -7.17 -57.31 -34.74
N GLY A 209 -7.18 -57.65 -33.42
CA GLY A 209 -6.44 -58.78 -32.87
C GLY A 209 -4.91 -58.63 -32.91
N ILE A 210 -4.43 -57.38 -32.98
CA ILE A 210 -3.00 -57.10 -33.01
C ILE A 210 -2.35 -57.51 -31.67
N TYR A 211 -1.27 -58.27 -31.79
CA TYR A 211 -0.53 -58.87 -30.68
C TYR A 211 -0.15 -57.86 -29.61
N ASN A 212 -0.38 -58.21 -28.34
CA ASN A 212 -0.12 -57.40 -27.12
C ASN A 212 -1.08 -56.26 -26.79
N THR A 213 -2.20 -56.06 -27.48
CA THR A 213 -3.17 -55.07 -27.05
C THR A 213 -4.23 -55.71 -26.15
N THR A 214 -4.07 -55.55 -24.83
CA THR A 214 -4.96 -56.10 -23.81
C THR A 214 -6.11 -55.10 -23.49
N GLU A 215 -7.27 -55.62 -22.98
CA GLU A 215 -8.35 -54.81 -22.43
C GLU A 215 -7.81 -53.81 -21.38
N ALA A 216 -6.90 -54.26 -20.50
CA ALA A 216 -6.30 -53.44 -19.49
C ALA A 216 -5.54 -52.21 -20.05
N ALA A 217 -4.87 -52.38 -21.20
CA ALA A 217 -4.17 -51.27 -21.85
C ALA A 217 -5.15 -50.26 -22.46
N VAL A 218 -6.27 -50.72 -23.04
CA VAL A 218 -7.35 -49.82 -23.53
C VAL A 218 -7.98 -49.06 -22.39
N GLU A 219 -8.33 -49.71 -21.27
CA GLU A 219 -8.90 -49.03 -20.11
C GLU A 219 -7.93 -48.05 -19.44
N GLN A 220 -6.63 -48.37 -19.38
CA GLN A 220 -5.58 -47.42 -18.92
C GLN A 220 -5.52 -46.17 -19.83
N SER A 221 -5.62 -46.35 -21.15
CA SER A 221 -5.63 -45.25 -22.10
C SER A 221 -6.87 -44.35 -21.90
N ARG A 222 -8.06 -44.97 -21.77
CA ARG A 222 -9.30 -44.25 -21.48
C ARG A 222 -9.22 -43.48 -20.17
N ALA A 223 -8.68 -44.07 -19.12
CA ALA A 223 -8.52 -43.46 -17.82
C ALA A 223 -7.58 -42.25 -17.88
N ALA A 224 -6.45 -42.35 -18.57
CA ALA A 224 -5.50 -41.26 -18.75
C ALA A 224 -6.11 -40.10 -19.55
N TYR A 225 -6.83 -40.40 -20.65
CA TYR A 225 -7.55 -39.39 -21.41
C TYR A 225 -8.60 -38.66 -20.53
N ALA A 226 -9.42 -39.46 -19.83
CA ALA A 226 -10.46 -38.90 -18.96
C ALA A 226 -9.89 -38.03 -17.83
N GLN A 227 -8.74 -38.41 -17.26
CA GLN A 227 -8.02 -37.63 -16.22
C GLN A 227 -7.61 -36.28 -16.74
N VAL A 228 -6.96 -36.22 -17.92
CA VAL A 228 -6.52 -34.95 -18.51
C VAL A 228 -7.72 -34.11 -18.95
N GLN A 229 -8.74 -34.73 -19.51
CA GLN A 229 -9.95 -34.03 -19.89
C GLN A 229 -10.71 -33.44 -18.70
N ALA A 230 -10.70 -34.11 -17.55
CA ALA A 230 -11.31 -33.60 -16.33
C ALA A 230 -10.59 -32.38 -15.74
N SER A 231 -9.30 -32.19 -16.03
CA SER A 231 -8.55 -30.98 -15.56
C SER A 231 -8.81 -29.71 -16.39
N LEU A 232 -9.31 -29.83 -17.63
CA LEU A 232 -9.57 -28.69 -18.49
C LEU A 232 -10.62 -27.70 -17.95
N PRO A 233 -11.77 -28.17 -17.42
CA PRO A 233 -12.75 -27.27 -16.79
C PRO A 233 -12.16 -26.50 -15.60
N ASP A 234 -11.28 -27.11 -14.81
CA ASP A 234 -10.65 -26.47 -13.66
C ASP A 234 -9.74 -25.32 -14.12
N ILE A 235 -8.91 -25.55 -15.14
CA ILE A 235 -8.03 -24.50 -15.70
C ILE A 235 -8.88 -23.35 -16.27
N ARG A 236 -9.94 -23.64 -17.01
CA ARG A 236 -10.85 -22.63 -17.57
C ARG A 236 -11.57 -21.84 -16.48
N THR A 237 -11.93 -22.49 -15.38
CA THR A 237 -12.52 -21.84 -14.21
C THR A 237 -11.52 -20.89 -13.56
N ASN A 238 -10.27 -21.33 -13.35
CA ASN A 238 -9.20 -20.51 -12.81
C ASN A 238 -8.94 -19.26 -13.69
N ILE A 239 -8.90 -19.42 -15.01
CA ILE A 239 -8.78 -18.29 -15.95
C ILE A 239 -9.88 -17.27 -15.70
N ARG A 240 -11.14 -17.73 -15.63
CA ARG A 240 -12.30 -16.86 -15.39
C ARG A 240 -12.24 -16.15 -14.04
N GLU A 241 -11.78 -16.83 -12.99
CA GLU A 241 -11.62 -16.24 -11.66
C GLU A 241 -10.57 -15.15 -11.64
N ILE A 242 -9.45 -15.35 -12.35
CA ILE A 242 -8.39 -14.32 -12.46
C ILE A 242 -8.86 -13.15 -13.33
N GLU A 243 -9.57 -13.39 -14.45
CA GLU A 243 -10.20 -12.33 -15.24
C GLU A 243 -11.16 -11.48 -14.38
N ASN A 244 -12.03 -12.14 -13.61
CA ASN A 244 -12.95 -11.45 -12.69
C ASN A 244 -12.21 -10.63 -11.63
N SER A 245 -11.10 -11.16 -11.10
CA SER A 245 -10.27 -10.48 -10.12
C SER A 245 -9.61 -9.23 -10.72
N LEU A 246 -9.15 -9.33 -11.98
CA LEU A 246 -8.57 -8.21 -12.70
C LEU A 246 -9.63 -7.14 -13.02
N CYS A 247 -10.81 -7.54 -13.49
CA CYS A 247 -11.94 -6.62 -13.70
C CYS A 247 -12.34 -5.88 -12.41
N LEU A 248 -12.39 -6.60 -11.27
CA LEU A 248 -12.67 -5.98 -9.96
C LEU A 248 -11.61 -4.93 -9.60
N LEU A 249 -10.33 -5.24 -9.84
CA LEU A 249 -9.23 -4.31 -9.58
C LEU A 249 -9.31 -3.08 -10.48
N LEU A 250 -9.77 -3.23 -11.73
CA LEU A 250 -10.01 -2.14 -12.68
C LEU A 250 -11.29 -1.35 -12.36
N GLY A 251 -12.18 -1.88 -11.52
CA GLY A 251 -13.48 -1.28 -11.21
C GLY A 251 -14.53 -1.47 -12.29
N GLU A 252 -14.46 -2.58 -13.02
CA GLU A 252 -15.32 -2.90 -14.15
C GLU A 252 -16.14 -4.19 -13.92
N PRO A 253 -17.29 -4.36 -14.62
CA PRO A 253 -17.99 -5.64 -14.66
C PRO A 253 -17.12 -6.75 -15.26
N ALA A 254 -17.34 -7.99 -14.81
CA ALA A 254 -16.59 -9.16 -15.28
C ALA A 254 -16.72 -9.38 -16.81
N HIS A 255 -15.58 -9.47 -17.48
CA HIS A 255 -15.46 -9.76 -18.93
C HIS A 255 -14.12 -10.45 -19.21
N ALA A 256 -13.94 -10.93 -20.43
CA ALA A 256 -12.68 -11.52 -20.86
C ALA A 256 -11.63 -10.42 -21.08
N ILE A 257 -10.41 -10.67 -20.64
CA ILE A 257 -9.29 -9.72 -20.72
C ILE A 257 -8.41 -10.03 -21.94
N GLU A 258 -8.18 -9.03 -22.78
CA GLU A 258 -7.20 -9.13 -23.86
C GLU A 258 -5.78 -9.23 -23.32
N ARG A 259 -5.02 -10.20 -23.82
CA ARG A 259 -3.68 -10.50 -23.32
C ARG A 259 -2.72 -11.02 -24.40
N GLY A 260 -1.43 -10.97 -24.09
CA GLY A 260 -0.35 -11.48 -24.93
C GLY A 260 -0.12 -12.98 -24.75
N ILE A 261 1.09 -13.42 -25.06
CA ILE A 261 1.58 -14.80 -24.94
C ILE A 261 2.71 -14.84 -23.94
N LEU A 262 2.79 -15.90 -23.11
CA LEU A 262 3.77 -15.99 -22.03
C LEU A 262 5.22 -15.99 -22.55
N GLU A 263 5.50 -16.67 -23.63
CA GLU A 263 6.83 -16.83 -24.23
C GLU A 263 7.37 -15.53 -24.84
N GLU A 264 6.52 -14.58 -25.19
CA GLU A 264 6.90 -13.28 -25.76
C GLU A 264 7.24 -12.25 -24.69
N GLN A 265 6.99 -12.56 -23.42
CA GLN A 265 7.20 -11.63 -22.33
C GLN A 265 8.69 -11.44 -22.03
N GLN A 266 9.13 -10.18 -22.02
CA GLN A 266 10.49 -9.81 -21.67
C GLN A 266 10.49 -8.96 -20.41
N LEU A 267 11.14 -9.48 -19.37
CA LEU A 267 11.40 -8.75 -18.14
C LEU A 267 12.90 -8.52 -17.99
N PRO A 268 13.33 -7.44 -17.35
CA PRO A 268 14.73 -7.23 -17.02
C PRO A 268 15.31 -8.45 -16.29
N SER A 269 16.54 -8.83 -16.62
CA SER A 269 17.20 -10.03 -16.10
C SER A 269 18.49 -9.73 -15.35
N ASP A 270 19.04 -8.53 -15.47
CA ASP A 270 20.28 -8.14 -14.80
C ASP A 270 20.02 -7.29 -13.56
N PHE A 271 20.14 -7.93 -12.39
CA PHE A 271 20.02 -7.32 -11.07
C PHE A 271 21.34 -7.39 -10.30
N SER A 272 22.47 -7.50 -11.01
CA SER A 272 23.80 -7.68 -10.42
C SER A 272 24.35 -6.43 -9.71
N ALA A 273 23.75 -5.26 -9.93
CA ALA A 273 24.11 -4.05 -9.20
C ALA A 273 23.56 -4.13 -7.78
N GLY A 274 24.43 -4.05 -6.80
CA GLY A 274 24.07 -4.06 -5.38
C GLY A 274 22.95 -3.05 -5.08
N ILE A 275 21.98 -3.48 -4.27
CA ILE A 275 20.80 -2.67 -3.94
C ILE A 275 21.20 -1.69 -2.84
N PRO A 276 21.26 -0.37 -3.09
CA PRO A 276 21.61 0.59 -2.06
C PRO A 276 20.56 0.62 -0.94
N LEU A 277 21.00 0.55 0.30
CA LEU A 277 20.16 0.73 1.50
C LEU A 277 19.33 2.03 1.47
N GLN A 278 19.81 3.05 0.75
CA GLN A 278 19.10 4.31 0.54
C GLN A 278 17.75 4.16 -0.18
N LEU A 279 17.55 3.07 -0.97
CA LEU A 279 16.26 2.80 -1.61
C LEU A 279 15.15 2.47 -0.63
N LEU A 280 15.47 1.83 0.50
CA LEU A 280 14.49 1.57 1.54
C LEU A 280 13.88 2.86 2.08
N SER A 281 14.69 3.94 2.16
CA SER A 281 14.19 5.26 2.58
C SER A 281 13.23 5.89 1.55
N ASN A 282 13.22 5.40 0.31
CA ASN A 282 12.35 5.89 -0.76
C ASN A 282 11.04 5.11 -0.87
N ARG A 283 10.93 3.98 -0.20
CA ARG A 283 9.69 3.16 -0.19
C ARG A 283 8.53 3.95 0.44
N PRO A 284 7.35 3.94 -0.18
CA PRO A 284 6.20 4.67 0.33
C PRO A 284 5.72 4.18 1.72
N ASP A 285 5.77 2.87 1.99
CA ASP A 285 5.40 2.29 3.28
C ASP A 285 6.36 2.69 4.40
N VAL A 286 7.66 2.75 4.13
CA VAL A 286 8.69 3.24 5.06
C VAL A 286 8.49 4.72 5.35
N LYS A 287 8.23 5.54 4.31
CA LYS A 287 7.88 6.96 4.47
C LYS A 287 6.61 7.14 5.31
N ALA A 288 5.58 6.33 5.07
CA ALA A 288 4.33 6.40 5.83
C ALA A 288 4.58 6.09 7.31
N ALA A 289 5.37 5.07 7.63
CA ALA A 289 5.72 4.71 9.01
C ALA A 289 6.56 5.80 9.70
N GLU A 290 7.50 6.42 8.99
CA GLU A 290 8.28 7.55 9.50
C GLU A 290 7.39 8.78 9.80
N GLN A 291 6.46 9.11 8.89
CA GLN A 291 5.53 10.21 9.11
C GLN A 291 4.53 9.92 10.24
N ALA A 292 4.17 8.66 10.48
CA ALA A 292 3.41 8.25 11.65
C ALA A 292 4.18 8.52 12.95
N LEU A 293 5.47 8.19 12.99
CA LEU A 293 6.34 8.49 14.12
C LEU A 293 6.47 10.01 14.34
N ALA A 294 6.65 10.79 13.26
CA ALA A 294 6.68 12.25 13.34
C ALA A 294 5.37 12.82 13.90
N SER A 295 4.22 12.30 13.47
CA SER A 295 2.90 12.68 13.97
C SER A 295 2.78 12.38 15.49
N ALA A 296 3.21 11.18 15.93
CA ALA A 296 3.20 10.78 17.34
C ALA A 296 4.16 11.64 18.20
N TYR A 297 5.32 12.01 17.66
CA TYR A 297 6.25 12.96 18.29
C TYR A 297 5.59 14.32 18.53
N TYR A 298 4.94 14.89 17.51
CA TYR A 298 4.24 16.16 17.66
C TYR A 298 3.04 16.06 18.60
N ASN A 299 2.32 14.93 18.61
CA ASN A 299 1.25 14.65 19.58
C ASN A 299 1.79 14.66 21.03
N THR A 300 2.98 14.08 21.26
CA THR A 300 3.64 14.13 22.58
C THR A 300 3.94 15.56 22.99
N ASN A 301 4.38 16.43 22.06
CA ASN A 301 4.63 17.84 22.34
C ASN A 301 3.33 18.61 22.63
N VAL A 302 2.24 18.30 21.92
CA VAL A 302 0.89 18.82 22.24
C VAL A 302 0.46 18.40 23.64
N ALA A 303 0.67 17.13 24.04
CA ALA A 303 0.35 16.65 25.38
C ALA A 303 1.19 17.34 26.46
N ARG A 304 2.47 17.62 26.19
CA ARG A 304 3.35 18.41 27.08
C ARG A 304 2.87 19.85 27.20
N SER A 305 2.42 20.47 26.11
CA SER A 305 1.95 21.86 26.11
C SER A 305 0.72 22.07 27.00
N ASN A 306 -0.05 21.03 27.32
CA ASN A 306 -1.20 21.10 28.23
C ASN A 306 -0.82 21.42 29.69
N PHE A 307 0.47 21.36 30.04
CA PHE A 307 0.97 21.74 31.37
C PHE A 307 1.36 23.22 31.46
N TYR A 308 1.38 23.94 30.35
CA TYR A 308 1.72 25.36 30.29
C TYR A 308 0.49 26.26 30.27
N PRO A 309 0.64 27.56 30.66
CA PRO A 309 -0.46 28.52 30.59
C PRO A 309 -0.96 28.73 29.15
N ARG A 310 -2.24 29.00 29.02
CA ARG A 310 -2.87 29.41 27.76
C ARG A 310 -3.32 30.84 27.85
N ILE A 311 -2.99 31.62 26.83
CA ILE A 311 -3.46 33.00 26.69
C ILE A 311 -4.53 33.03 25.61
N THR A 312 -5.73 33.49 26.03
CA THR A 312 -6.85 33.70 25.11
C THR A 312 -7.25 35.17 25.13
N LEU A 313 -7.24 35.79 23.98
CA LEU A 313 -7.82 37.11 23.75
C LEU A 313 -9.25 36.93 23.27
N SER A 314 -10.21 37.54 23.97
CA SER A 314 -11.62 37.51 23.57
C SER A 314 -12.12 38.94 23.48
N GLY A 315 -12.90 39.20 22.43
CA GLY A 315 -13.60 40.47 22.27
C GLY A 315 -15.04 40.21 21.88
N SER A 316 -15.94 41.06 22.32
CA SER A 316 -17.33 41.02 21.87
C SER A 316 -17.81 42.42 21.54
N ALA A 317 -18.58 42.52 20.48
CA ALA A 317 -19.30 43.71 20.11
C ALA A 317 -20.71 43.33 19.64
N GLY A 318 -21.73 44.06 20.10
CA GLY A 318 -23.09 43.71 19.75
C GLY A 318 -24.14 44.61 20.37
N TRP A 319 -25.37 44.36 20.03
CA TRP A 319 -26.52 45.11 20.55
C TRP A 319 -27.19 44.31 21.66
N THR A 320 -27.62 45.03 22.72
CA THR A 320 -28.34 44.42 23.84
C THR A 320 -29.34 45.38 24.46
N ASN A 321 -30.43 44.85 25.00
CA ASN A 321 -31.41 45.58 25.84
C ASN A 321 -31.31 45.23 27.32
N SER A 322 -30.19 44.62 27.80
CA SER A 322 -30.03 44.03 29.11
C SER A 322 -30.29 44.98 30.30
N ALA A 323 -30.86 46.15 30.09
CA ALA A 323 -31.22 47.08 31.15
C ALA A 323 -32.68 46.96 31.63
N GLY A 324 -33.35 45.82 31.40
CA GLY A 324 -34.67 45.54 32.03
C GLY A 324 -35.85 46.36 31.61
N ALA A 325 -35.73 47.26 30.64
CA ALA A 325 -36.81 48.06 30.09
C ALA A 325 -37.28 47.54 28.73
N ALA A 326 -38.57 47.65 28.49
CA ALA A 326 -39.18 47.29 27.20
C ALA A 326 -38.34 47.78 26.02
N ILE A 327 -38.43 47.09 24.88
CA ILE A 327 -37.72 47.31 23.61
C ILE A 327 -37.95 48.76 23.15
N VAL A 328 -37.26 49.72 23.73
CA VAL A 328 -37.40 51.17 23.37
C VAL A 328 -36.18 51.69 22.61
N ASN A 329 -35.04 51.00 22.65
CA ASN A 329 -33.88 51.39 21.85
C ASN A 329 -32.98 50.21 21.52
N PRO A 330 -33.15 49.57 20.34
CA PRO A 330 -32.33 48.42 19.94
C PRO A 330 -30.87 48.74 19.64
N ALA A 331 -30.45 50.00 19.84
CA ALA A 331 -29.18 50.50 19.29
C ALA A 331 -28.09 50.76 20.34
N LYS A 332 -28.13 50.13 21.52
CA LYS A 332 -26.98 50.22 22.44
C LYS A 332 -25.92 49.21 22.03
N LEU A 333 -24.86 49.69 21.43
CA LEU A 333 -23.66 48.91 21.12
C LEU A 333 -22.87 48.70 22.41
N LEU A 334 -22.68 47.44 22.80
CA LEU A 334 -21.77 47.03 23.85
C LEU A 334 -20.51 46.45 23.20
N ALA A 335 -19.34 46.94 23.55
CA ALA A 335 -18.07 46.37 23.15
C ALA A 335 -17.25 46.02 24.41
N SER A 336 -16.69 44.86 24.43
CA SER A 336 -15.79 44.39 25.49
C SER A 336 -14.56 43.64 24.91
N ALA A 337 -13.42 43.79 25.59
CA ALA A 337 -12.20 43.03 25.25
C ALA A 337 -11.66 42.46 26.55
N VAL A 338 -11.30 41.16 26.54
CA VAL A 338 -10.78 40.45 27.70
C VAL A 338 -9.55 39.66 27.27
N ALA A 339 -8.46 39.80 28.00
CA ALA A 339 -7.33 38.90 27.92
C ALA A 339 -7.35 37.97 29.15
N SER A 340 -7.39 36.67 28.91
CA SER A 340 -7.38 35.66 29.96
C SER A 340 -6.14 34.81 29.89
N LEU A 341 -5.50 34.57 31.05
CA LEU A 341 -4.42 33.60 31.25
C LEU A 341 -4.99 32.43 32.06
N THR A 342 -5.01 31.26 31.47
CA THR A 342 -5.48 30.05 32.16
C THR A 342 -4.33 29.08 32.35
N GLN A 343 -3.99 28.79 33.62
CA GLN A 343 -2.99 27.78 33.99
C GLN A 343 -3.69 26.60 34.65
N PRO A 344 -3.69 25.41 34.07
CA PRO A 344 -4.18 24.20 34.74
C PRO A 344 -3.21 23.82 35.87
N ILE A 345 -3.66 23.89 37.13
CA ILE A 345 -2.89 23.48 38.32
C ILE A 345 -3.14 22.01 38.62
N PHE A 346 -4.39 21.59 38.63
CA PHE A 346 -4.81 20.23 38.90
C PHE A 346 -6.06 19.88 38.10
N GLN A 347 -5.99 18.81 37.33
CA GLN A 347 -7.09 18.31 36.47
C GLN A 347 -7.32 16.81 36.71
N ASN A 348 -7.37 16.38 37.97
CA ASN A 348 -7.64 15.00 38.37
C ASN A 348 -6.76 13.97 37.63
N GLY A 349 -5.50 14.33 37.33
CA GLY A 349 -4.55 13.48 36.62
C GLY A 349 -4.72 13.41 35.10
N ALA A 350 -5.70 14.08 34.49
CA ALA A 350 -6.00 13.96 33.06
C ALA A 350 -4.81 14.35 32.15
N ASN A 351 -4.09 15.42 32.47
CA ASN A 351 -2.92 15.82 31.68
C ASN A 351 -1.75 14.84 31.83
N ILE A 352 -1.57 14.26 33.02
CA ILE A 352 -0.55 13.21 33.25
C ILE A 352 -0.89 11.97 32.43
N ALA A 353 -2.15 11.55 32.44
CA ALA A 353 -2.62 10.40 31.65
C ALA A 353 -2.41 10.63 30.15
N LYS A 354 -2.83 11.80 29.61
CA LYS A 354 -2.63 12.18 28.22
C LYS A 354 -1.16 12.14 27.81
N LEU A 355 -0.26 12.65 28.65
CA LEU A 355 1.18 12.65 28.36
C LEU A 355 1.76 11.23 28.39
N LYS A 356 1.34 10.38 29.36
CA LYS A 356 1.76 8.97 29.40
C LYS A 356 1.31 8.20 28.16
N ILE A 357 0.05 8.37 27.76
CA ILE A 357 -0.50 7.74 26.54
C ILE A 357 0.28 8.22 25.32
N ALA A 358 0.48 9.53 25.15
CA ALA A 358 1.19 10.07 24.01
C ALA A 358 2.64 9.56 23.90
N LYS A 359 3.35 9.42 25.05
CA LYS A 359 4.69 8.83 25.06
C LYS A 359 4.70 7.36 24.67
N ALA A 360 3.75 6.56 25.17
CA ALA A 360 3.62 5.15 24.79
C ALA A 360 3.31 5.01 23.29
N GLN A 361 2.41 5.84 22.75
CA GLN A 361 2.09 5.87 21.33
C GLN A 361 3.30 6.29 20.45
N GLN A 362 4.15 7.18 20.96
CA GLN A 362 5.39 7.56 20.26
C GLN A 362 6.38 6.40 20.23
N GLU A 363 6.55 5.67 21.33
CA GLU A 363 7.39 4.47 21.40
C GLU A 363 6.85 3.35 20.51
N GLU A 364 5.54 3.12 20.51
CA GLU A 364 4.86 2.19 19.60
C GLU A 364 5.13 2.53 18.13
N ALA A 365 4.99 3.81 17.76
CA ALA A 365 5.26 4.27 16.40
C ALA A 365 6.76 4.10 16.01
N GLN A 366 7.69 4.24 16.95
CA GLN A 366 9.11 4.00 16.72
C GLN A 366 9.38 2.51 16.45
N ILE A 367 8.82 1.62 17.26
CA ILE A 367 8.91 0.17 17.06
C ILE A 367 8.30 -0.22 15.70
N GLN A 368 7.14 0.34 15.36
CA GLN A 368 6.49 0.08 14.08
C GLN A 368 7.35 0.54 12.89
N PHE A 369 7.99 1.70 12.97
CA PHE A 369 8.92 2.17 11.95
C PHE A 369 10.13 1.24 11.78
N GLN A 370 10.75 0.80 12.89
CA GLN A 370 11.84 -0.18 12.86
C GLN A 370 11.40 -1.51 12.24
N THR A 371 10.21 -2.01 12.62
CA THR A 371 9.64 -3.24 12.07
C THR A 371 9.39 -3.11 10.56
N THR A 372 8.89 -1.97 10.10
CA THR A 372 8.66 -1.71 8.68
C THR A 372 9.98 -1.73 7.88
N LEU A 373 11.05 -1.16 8.43
CA LEU A 373 12.38 -1.23 7.82
C LEU A 373 12.92 -2.67 7.73
N LEU A 374 12.77 -3.45 8.80
CA LEU A 374 13.18 -4.87 8.80
C LEU A 374 12.40 -5.68 7.77
N ASN A 375 11.09 -5.47 7.70
CA ASN A 375 10.23 -6.13 6.71
C ASN A 375 10.65 -5.77 5.28
N ALA A 376 10.92 -4.48 5.03
CA ALA A 376 11.38 -4.03 3.72
C ALA A 376 12.70 -4.70 3.31
N GLY A 377 13.65 -4.85 4.23
CA GLY A 377 14.90 -5.58 3.99
C GLY A 377 14.67 -7.07 3.70
N ASN A 378 13.79 -7.71 4.47
CA ASN A 378 13.42 -9.12 4.26
C ASN A 378 12.74 -9.34 2.90
N GLU A 379 11.83 -8.46 2.48
CA GLU A 379 11.15 -8.56 1.19
C GLU A 379 12.15 -8.51 0.03
N VAL A 380 13.11 -7.59 0.08
CA VAL A 380 14.17 -7.50 -0.95
C VAL A 380 15.04 -8.77 -0.95
N SER A 381 15.49 -9.23 0.22
CA SER A 381 16.30 -10.44 0.34
C SER A 381 15.57 -11.68 -0.17
N ASN A 382 14.27 -11.82 0.17
CA ASN A 382 13.45 -12.93 -0.28
C ASN A 382 13.23 -12.89 -1.81
N ALA A 383 12.93 -11.73 -2.38
CA ALA A 383 12.70 -11.58 -3.82
C ALA A 383 13.97 -11.89 -4.63
N LEU A 384 15.14 -11.44 -4.16
CA LEU A 384 16.44 -11.80 -4.77
C LEU A 384 16.73 -13.28 -4.68
N GLY A 385 16.56 -13.88 -3.49
CA GLY A 385 16.77 -15.31 -3.30
C GLY A 385 15.85 -16.15 -4.18
N GLN A 386 14.58 -15.75 -4.32
CA GLN A 386 13.63 -16.41 -5.20
C GLN A 386 14.02 -16.28 -6.68
N TYR A 387 14.44 -15.08 -7.13
CA TYR A 387 14.92 -14.87 -8.49
C TYR A 387 16.15 -15.74 -8.81
N GLN A 388 17.13 -15.78 -7.90
CA GLN A 388 18.33 -16.61 -8.05
C GLN A 388 17.99 -18.11 -8.11
N ALA A 389 17.11 -18.58 -7.23
CA ALA A 389 16.65 -19.97 -7.21
C ALA A 389 15.92 -20.34 -8.52
N CYS A 390 15.04 -19.48 -9.03
CA CYS A 390 14.38 -19.69 -10.31
C CYS A 390 15.37 -19.71 -11.46
N SER A 391 16.36 -18.81 -11.47
CA SER A 391 17.38 -18.75 -12.53
C SER A 391 18.27 -19.98 -12.56
N GLN A 392 18.62 -20.55 -11.39
CA GLN A 392 19.40 -21.79 -11.28
C GLN A 392 18.64 -23.02 -11.80
N LYS A 393 17.31 -23.01 -11.74
CA LYS A 393 16.47 -24.13 -12.20
C LYS A 393 16.37 -24.22 -13.72
N VAL A 394 16.54 -23.11 -14.45
CA VAL A 394 16.24 -23.01 -15.90
C VAL A 394 16.98 -24.10 -16.70
N GLU A 395 18.28 -24.28 -16.49
CA GLU A 395 19.06 -25.27 -17.23
C GLU A 395 18.59 -26.71 -16.95
N ALA A 396 18.38 -27.04 -15.66
CA ALA A 396 17.90 -28.37 -15.26
C ALA A 396 16.48 -28.64 -15.79
N ARG A 397 15.62 -27.64 -15.79
CA ARG A 397 14.25 -27.75 -16.32
C ARG A 397 14.24 -27.97 -17.82
N ASN A 398 15.04 -27.21 -18.57
CA ASN A 398 15.18 -27.39 -20.01
C ASN A 398 15.69 -28.79 -20.35
N MET A 399 16.66 -29.31 -19.58
CA MET A 399 17.16 -30.69 -19.75
C MET A 399 16.05 -31.70 -19.46
N GLU A 400 15.26 -31.53 -18.38
CA GLU A 400 14.15 -32.41 -18.01
C GLU A 400 13.09 -32.45 -19.12
N VAL A 401 12.62 -31.28 -19.61
CA VAL A 401 11.62 -31.18 -20.67
C VAL A 401 12.09 -31.85 -21.95
N ASN A 402 13.32 -31.57 -22.38
CA ASN A 402 13.90 -32.18 -23.59
C ASN A 402 14.06 -33.69 -23.45
N SER A 403 14.52 -34.19 -22.29
CA SER A 403 14.70 -35.62 -22.03
C SER A 403 13.36 -36.35 -21.94
N ALA A 404 12.36 -35.74 -21.28
CA ALA A 404 11.00 -36.29 -21.18
C ALA A 404 10.31 -36.34 -22.56
N LYS A 405 10.50 -35.30 -23.37
CA LYS A 405 10.02 -35.29 -24.78
C LYS A 405 10.62 -36.43 -25.58
N ASN A 406 11.96 -36.55 -25.58
CA ASN A 406 12.66 -37.61 -26.30
C ASN A 406 12.22 -39.00 -25.81
N ALA A 407 12.05 -39.17 -24.49
CA ALA A 407 11.55 -40.43 -23.93
C ALA A 407 10.13 -40.75 -24.43
N ALA A 408 9.24 -39.75 -24.49
CA ALA A 408 7.88 -39.96 -25.00
C ALA A 408 7.88 -40.30 -26.51
N ASP A 409 8.73 -39.65 -27.31
CA ASP A 409 8.85 -39.91 -28.75
C ASP A 409 9.47 -41.30 -28.99
N TYR A 410 10.55 -41.67 -28.31
CA TYR A 410 11.20 -42.98 -28.50
C TYR A 410 10.33 -44.16 -27.99
N THR A 411 9.71 -44.03 -26.85
CA THR A 411 8.81 -45.09 -26.34
C THR A 411 7.61 -45.32 -27.29
N LYS A 412 7.09 -44.26 -27.91
CA LYS A 412 6.04 -44.35 -28.93
C LYS A 412 6.53 -45.11 -30.18
N GLU A 413 7.75 -44.81 -30.66
CA GLU A 413 8.35 -45.54 -31.79
C GLU A 413 8.60 -47.02 -31.45
N LEU A 414 9.17 -47.31 -30.25
CA LEU A 414 9.40 -48.70 -29.79
C LEU A 414 8.09 -49.46 -29.65
N PHE A 415 7.03 -48.79 -29.19
CA PHE A 415 5.69 -49.42 -29.13
C PHE A 415 5.16 -49.76 -30.53
N ASN A 416 5.33 -48.89 -31.51
CA ASN A 416 4.92 -49.16 -32.89
C ASN A 416 5.72 -50.33 -33.52
N LEU A 417 6.97 -50.54 -33.06
CA LEU A 417 7.81 -51.67 -33.45
C LEU A 417 7.54 -52.95 -32.66
N GLY A 418 6.63 -52.91 -31.69
CA GLY A 418 6.25 -54.06 -30.86
C GLY A 418 7.26 -54.41 -29.77
N THR A 419 8.23 -53.56 -29.48
CA THR A 419 9.32 -53.80 -28.53
C THR A 419 9.10 -53.12 -27.15
N SER A 420 8.09 -52.27 -27.03
CA SER A 420 7.71 -51.60 -25.76
C SER A 420 6.22 -51.85 -25.48
N THR A 421 5.84 -51.64 -24.23
CA THR A 421 4.47 -51.74 -23.74
C THR A 421 3.76 -50.37 -23.83
N TYR A 422 2.44 -50.40 -23.98
CA TYR A 422 1.66 -49.15 -23.94
C TYR A 422 1.77 -48.41 -22.60
N LEU A 423 1.97 -49.14 -21.50
CA LEU A 423 2.17 -48.53 -20.18
C LEU A 423 3.44 -47.65 -20.16
N GLU A 424 4.50 -48.07 -20.84
CA GLU A 424 5.73 -47.27 -20.94
C GLU A 424 5.48 -45.96 -21.75
N VAL A 425 4.73 -46.04 -22.85
CA VAL A 425 4.31 -44.86 -23.64
C VAL A 425 3.52 -43.90 -22.78
N LEU A 426 2.53 -44.40 -22.05
CA LEU A 426 1.66 -43.60 -21.19
C LEU A 426 2.46 -42.92 -20.08
N SER A 427 3.37 -43.66 -19.39
CA SER A 427 4.25 -43.14 -18.35
C SER A 427 5.17 -42.04 -18.89
N ALA A 428 5.76 -42.21 -20.07
CA ALA A 428 6.62 -41.23 -20.69
C ALA A 428 5.83 -39.97 -21.10
N GLN A 429 4.61 -40.11 -21.61
CA GLN A 429 3.73 -38.97 -21.93
C GLN A 429 3.29 -38.18 -20.70
N GLN A 430 2.95 -38.87 -19.59
CA GLN A 430 2.62 -38.21 -18.32
C GLN A 430 3.83 -37.45 -17.75
N SER A 431 5.03 -38.04 -17.83
CA SER A 431 6.26 -37.39 -17.42
C SER A 431 6.55 -36.13 -18.26
N TYR A 432 6.34 -36.19 -19.58
CA TYR A 432 6.50 -35.04 -20.46
C TYR A 432 5.51 -33.91 -20.15
N LEU A 433 4.22 -34.26 -19.99
CA LEU A 433 3.21 -33.28 -19.58
C LEU A 433 3.58 -32.59 -18.26
N SER A 434 3.98 -33.39 -17.25
CA SER A 434 4.38 -32.87 -15.96
C SER A 434 5.59 -31.93 -16.06
N ALA A 435 6.59 -32.28 -16.89
CA ALA A 435 7.76 -31.45 -17.14
C ALA A 435 7.41 -30.12 -17.80
N GLN A 436 6.51 -30.12 -18.81
CA GLN A 436 6.04 -28.91 -19.48
C GLN A 436 5.26 -27.98 -18.52
N LEU A 437 4.33 -28.52 -17.73
CA LEU A 437 3.58 -27.72 -16.76
C LEU A 437 4.48 -27.13 -15.67
N SER A 438 5.52 -27.86 -15.29
CA SER A 438 6.54 -27.37 -14.35
C SER A 438 7.40 -26.27 -14.95
N GLU A 439 7.75 -26.34 -16.24
CA GLU A 439 8.46 -25.27 -16.97
C GLU A 439 7.67 -23.97 -17.00
N VAL A 440 6.38 -24.06 -17.31
CA VAL A 440 5.46 -22.92 -17.29
C VAL A 440 5.39 -22.29 -15.89
N SER A 441 5.29 -23.13 -14.85
CA SER A 441 5.25 -22.68 -13.46
C SER A 441 6.57 -22.02 -13.02
N ASP A 442 7.73 -22.56 -13.42
CA ASP A 442 9.04 -21.98 -13.11
C ASP A 442 9.24 -20.64 -13.84
N THR A 443 8.79 -20.52 -15.10
CA THR A 443 8.80 -19.27 -15.86
C THR A 443 7.96 -18.20 -15.19
N PHE A 444 6.74 -18.52 -14.79
CA PHE A 444 5.87 -17.63 -14.05
C PHE A 444 6.47 -17.22 -12.70
N SER A 445 7.04 -18.17 -11.93
CA SER A 445 7.68 -17.89 -10.65
C SER A 445 8.86 -16.92 -10.78
N ARG A 446 9.61 -17.00 -11.88
CA ARG A 446 10.68 -16.05 -12.20
C ARG A 446 10.12 -14.65 -12.47
N MET A 447 9.01 -14.53 -13.21
CA MET A 447 8.33 -13.26 -13.45
C MET A 447 7.80 -12.66 -12.15
N GLN A 448 7.19 -13.46 -11.29
CA GLN A 448 6.74 -13.01 -9.96
C GLN A 448 7.90 -12.51 -9.09
N ALA A 449 9.05 -13.16 -9.13
CA ALA A 449 10.22 -12.73 -8.38
C ALA A 449 10.71 -11.34 -8.85
N VAL A 450 10.68 -11.07 -10.16
CA VAL A 450 11.02 -9.75 -10.73
C VAL A 450 10.01 -8.68 -10.29
N ILE A 451 8.71 -8.98 -10.35
CA ILE A 451 7.65 -8.05 -9.89
C ILE A 451 7.81 -7.76 -8.39
N SER A 452 8.03 -8.80 -7.58
CA SER A 452 8.23 -8.68 -6.14
C SER A 452 9.46 -7.85 -5.81
N LEU A 453 10.55 -8.04 -6.55
CA LEU A 453 11.77 -7.24 -6.41
C LEU A 453 11.53 -5.78 -6.77
N TYR A 454 10.84 -5.51 -7.89
CA TYR A 454 10.48 -4.16 -8.30
C TYR A 454 9.64 -3.45 -7.23
N GLN A 455 8.64 -4.13 -6.70
CA GLN A 455 7.79 -3.63 -5.61
C GLN A 455 8.60 -3.41 -4.31
N ALA A 456 9.43 -4.38 -3.92
CA ALA A 456 10.26 -4.31 -2.71
C ALA A 456 11.27 -3.15 -2.74
N LEU A 457 11.69 -2.72 -3.92
CA LEU A 457 12.56 -1.56 -4.14
C LEU A 457 11.80 -0.24 -4.24
N GLY A 458 10.46 -0.26 -4.10
CA GLY A 458 9.61 0.92 -4.20
C GLY A 458 9.42 1.43 -5.63
N GLY A 459 9.51 0.53 -6.60
CA GLY A 459 9.24 0.83 -8.01
C GLY A 459 7.78 1.20 -8.27
N GLY A 460 7.52 1.95 -9.35
CA GLY A 460 6.15 2.39 -9.71
C GLY A 460 5.66 3.64 -9.01
N ARG A 461 6.49 4.29 -8.18
CA ARG A 461 6.20 5.62 -7.62
C ARG A 461 6.24 6.69 -8.70
N GLU A 462 5.47 7.76 -8.54
CA GLU A 462 5.69 8.99 -9.32
C GLU A 462 7.01 9.63 -8.91
N GLN A 463 7.84 9.96 -9.88
CA GLN A 463 9.09 10.71 -9.68
C GLN A 463 8.80 12.20 -9.56
#